data_485ff31510e145d425e3330d38d844af
#
_entry.id   485ff31510e145d425e3330d38d844af
#
_cell.length_a   1.000
_cell.length_b   1.000
_cell.length_c   1.000
_cell.angle_alpha   90.00
_cell.angle_beta   90.00
_cell.angle_gamma   90.00
#
_symmetry.space_group_name_H-M   'P 1'
#
loop_
_entity.id
_entity.type
_entity.pdbx_description
1 polymer ?
#
loop_
_entity_poly.entity_id
_entity_poly.type
_entity_poly.pdbx_seq_one_letter_code
_entity_poly.pdbx_strand_id
1 'polypeptide(L)'
;PVPYDFARTTEGSKIVHKIDNEDGKPKGGSSNWHTDATWLKEPPRGSMLQAIKLPSSGGDTLFASMSAAFDWLSPTTQNFVNGLTALHHGGSKLNAANRIAKKVPEDAVSHPVVRTHPVTGKKCLFVNRLFTQGINELNAQENEALLPMLCDLTLRPELQFRFQWEEGDIAVWDNRSVQHYATADYSEARVMHRVVLAGDPVE
;
A
#
# COMPACT_ATOMS: atom_id res chain seq x y z
N PRO A 1 -15.38 9.06 -5.99
CA PRO A 1 -14.68 8.17 -6.91
C PRO A 1 -13.96 8.97 -7.99
N VAL A 2 -12.79 8.52 -8.37
CA VAL A 2 -12.00 9.11 -9.46
C VAL A 2 -11.57 8.03 -10.45
N PRO A 3 -11.34 8.36 -11.73
CA PRO A 3 -10.69 7.47 -12.66
C PRO A 3 -9.31 7.08 -12.12
N TYR A 4 -8.95 5.81 -12.27
CA TYR A 4 -7.65 5.29 -11.86
C TYR A 4 -6.96 4.78 -13.12
N ASP A 5 -6.12 5.63 -13.71
CA ASP A 5 -5.59 5.45 -15.08
C ASP A 5 -4.70 4.22 -15.28
N PHE A 6 -4.35 3.52 -14.20
CA PHE A 6 -3.47 2.35 -14.24
C PHE A 6 -4.23 1.00 -14.23
N ALA A 7 -5.57 1.01 -14.27
CA ALA A 7 -6.36 -0.20 -14.18
C ALA A 7 -7.39 -0.30 -15.32
N ARG A 8 -7.73 -1.55 -15.69
CA ARG A 8 -8.81 -1.81 -16.65
C ARG A 8 -10.15 -1.46 -16.01
N THR A 9 -10.96 -0.64 -16.70
CA THR A 9 -12.31 -0.33 -16.25
C THR A 9 -13.31 -1.40 -16.71
N THR A 10 -14.42 -1.50 -15.99
CA THR A 10 -15.58 -2.30 -16.44
C THR A 10 -16.26 -1.64 -17.63
N GLU A 11 -16.88 -2.42 -18.48
CA GLU A 11 -17.65 -1.91 -19.60
C GLU A 11 -18.71 -0.89 -19.12
N GLY A 12 -18.72 0.29 -19.75
CA GLY A 12 -19.63 1.39 -19.42
C GLY A 12 -19.26 2.25 -18.20
N SER A 13 -18.15 1.98 -17.50
CA SER A 13 -17.71 2.78 -16.35
C SER A 13 -16.26 3.27 -16.50
N LYS A 14 -16.00 4.54 -16.17
CA LYS A 14 -14.65 5.12 -16.07
C LYS A 14 -14.06 5.05 -14.66
N ILE A 15 -14.84 4.65 -13.67
CA ILE A 15 -14.49 4.72 -12.24
C ILE A 15 -14.49 3.35 -11.54
N VAL A 16 -15.14 2.35 -12.13
CA VAL A 16 -15.13 0.98 -11.61
C VAL A 16 -14.08 0.17 -12.36
N HIS A 17 -13.09 -0.30 -11.64
CA HIS A 17 -11.96 -1.07 -12.19
C HIS A 17 -12.19 -2.55 -11.94
N LYS A 18 -12.09 -3.36 -12.99
CA LYS A 18 -12.15 -4.83 -12.88
C LYS A 18 -10.74 -5.36 -12.55
N ILE A 19 -10.62 -6.02 -11.41
CA ILE A 19 -9.46 -6.86 -11.08
C ILE A 19 -9.86 -8.28 -11.48
N ASP A 20 -9.27 -8.74 -12.57
CA ASP A 20 -9.70 -9.93 -13.27
C ASP A 20 -8.58 -10.97 -13.27
N ASN A 21 -8.80 -12.05 -12.53
CA ASN A 21 -7.97 -13.24 -12.51
C ASN A 21 -8.81 -14.47 -12.93
N GLU A 22 -9.56 -14.36 -14.04
CA GLU A 22 -10.40 -15.44 -14.56
C GLU A 22 -9.61 -16.69 -14.93
N ASP A 23 -8.32 -16.54 -15.21
CA ASP A 23 -7.39 -17.64 -15.46
C ASP A 23 -6.91 -18.35 -14.18
N GLY A 24 -7.40 -17.96 -13.01
CA GLY A 24 -6.99 -18.49 -11.71
C GLY A 24 -5.53 -18.16 -11.32
N LYS A 25 -4.89 -17.22 -12.05
CA LYS A 25 -3.51 -16.82 -11.77
C LYS A 25 -3.49 -15.45 -11.12
N PRO A 26 -3.08 -15.34 -9.84
CA PRO A 26 -2.89 -14.05 -9.20
C PRO A 26 -1.93 -13.19 -10.01
N LYS A 27 -2.39 -12.02 -10.46
CA LYS A 27 -1.53 -11.07 -11.18
C LYS A 27 -0.69 -10.29 -10.16
N GLY A 28 0.62 -10.38 -10.31
CA GLY A 28 1.61 -9.91 -9.35
C GLY A 28 1.49 -8.43 -8.97
N GLY A 29 2.02 -8.08 -7.80
CA GLY A 29 2.03 -6.75 -7.20
C GLY A 29 1.16 -6.67 -5.94
N SER A 30 -0.10 -7.08 -6.00
CA SER A 30 -1.03 -7.02 -4.87
C SER A 30 -0.69 -8.00 -3.72
N SER A 31 0.12 -9.02 -3.99
CA SER A 31 0.67 -9.94 -2.97
C SER A 31 1.95 -9.39 -2.31
N ASN A 32 1.98 -8.09 -2.08
CA ASN A 32 2.95 -7.38 -1.26
C ASN A 32 2.20 -6.39 -0.39
N TRP A 33 2.66 -6.19 0.85
CA TRP A 33 2.11 -5.17 1.71
C TRP A 33 2.31 -3.77 1.11
N HIS A 34 1.20 -3.05 0.90
CA HIS A 34 1.23 -1.73 0.30
C HIS A 34 0.01 -0.88 0.68
N THR A 35 0.20 0.41 0.57
CA THR A 35 -0.86 1.41 0.42
C THR A 35 -0.94 1.79 -1.04
N ASP A 36 -2.13 1.96 -1.57
CA ASP A 36 -2.36 2.25 -2.98
C ASP A 36 -1.66 3.52 -3.45
N ALA A 37 -1.00 3.41 -4.61
CA ALA A 37 -0.49 4.52 -5.40
C ALA A 37 0.29 5.60 -4.60
N THR A 38 1.10 5.19 -3.64
CA THR A 38 1.91 6.13 -2.83
C THR A 38 2.96 6.90 -3.65
N TRP A 39 3.13 6.59 -4.92
CA TRP A 39 3.96 7.36 -5.86
C TRP A 39 3.28 8.60 -6.44
N LEU A 40 2.00 8.82 -6.16
CA LEU A 40 1.29 10.05 -6.54
C LEU A 40 1.54 11.14 -5.50
N LYS A 41 1.52 12.41 -5.92
CA LYS A 41 1.58 13.56 -5.01
C LYS A 41 0.40 13.59 -4.05
N GLU A 42 -0.76 13.16 -4.52
CA GLU A 42 -2.00 13.02 -3.76
C GLU A 42 -2.46 11.56 -3.83
N PRO A 43 -1.91 10.67 -2.99
CA PRO A 43 -2.30 9.27 -2.98
C PRO A 43 -3.78 9.10 -2.63
N PRO A 44 -4.47 8.10 -3.19
CA PRO A 44 -5.87 7.86 -2.88
C PRO A 44 -6.13 7.77 -1.38
N ARG A 45 -7.13 8.50 -0.88
CA ARG A 45 -7.48 8.44 0.55
C ARG A 45 -8.15 7.14 0.97
N GLY A 46 -8.71 6.39 0.03
CA GLY A 46 -9.35 5.11 0.30
C GLY A 46 -9.68 4.35 -0.95
N SER A 47 -9.97 3.09 -0.78
CA SER A 47 -10.44 2.19 -1.83
C SER A 47 -11.63 1.38 -1.33
N MET A 48 -12.50 1.00 -2.26
CA MET A 48 -13.60 0.07 -2.06
C MET A 48 -13.38 -1.11 -3.00
N LEU A 49 -13.57 -2.31 -2.51
CA LEU A 49 -13.49 -3.54 -3.28
C LEU A 49 -14.75 -4.35 -3.07
N GLN A 50 -15.36 -4.82 -4.17
CA GLN A 50 -16.51 -5.71 -4.16
C GLN A 50 -16.13 -7.07 -4.74
N ALA A 51 -16.52 -8.14 -4.07
CA ALA A 51 -16.36 -9.50 -4.56
C ALA A 51 -17.45 -9.83 -5.60
N ILE A 52 -17.04 -10.17 -6.82
CA ILE A 52 -17.95 -10.55 -7.92
C ILE A 52 -17.92 -12.05 -8.17
N LYS A 53 -16.73 -12.64 -8.13
CA LYS A 53 -16.51 -14.09 -8.25
C LYS A 53 -15.32 -14.48 -7.42
N LEU A 54 -15.46 -15.56 -6.67
CA LEU A 54 -14.45 -16.02 -5.74
C LEU A 54 -14.00 -17.46 -6.05
N PRO A 55 -12.76 -17.82 -5.73
CA PRO A 55 -12.33 -19.21 -5.70
C PRO A 55 -12.99 -19.95 -4.54
N SER A 56 -13.05 -21.27 -4.61
CA SER A 56 -13.58 -22.14 -3.53
C SER A 56 -12.75 -22.05 -2.24
N SER A 57 -11.49 -21.61 -2.33
CA SER A 57 -10.61 -21.39 -1.18
C SER A 57 -9.51 -20.37 -1.51
N GLY A 58 -9.03 -19.66 -0.49
CA GLY A 58 -8.02 -18.62 -0.63
C GLY A 58 -8.55 -17.31 -1.22
N GLY A 59 -7.65 -16.42 -1.63
CA GLY A 59 -8.00 -15.13 -2.22
C GLY A 59 -8.44 -14.08 -1.21
N ASP A 60 -8.14 -14.26 0.07
CA ASP A 60 -8.44 -13.31 1.14
C ASP A 60 -7.66 -12.00 0.98
N THR A 61 -8.06 -11.00 1.74
CA THR A 61 -7.31 -9.75 1.86
C THR A 61 -6.92 -9.50 3.30
N LEU A 62 -5.64 -9.26 3.54
CA LEU A 62 -5.14 -8.86 4.85
C LEU A 62 -5.00 -7.33 4.89
N PHE A 63 -5.31 -6.76 6.03
CA PHE A 63 -5.13 -5.34 6.33
C PHE A 63 -4.24 -5.18 7.55
N ALA A 64 -3.35 -4.18 7.54
CA ALA A 64 -2.48 -3.84 8.66
C ALA A 64 -2.66 -2.39 9.07
N SER A 65 -2.82 -2.13 10.37
CA SER A 65 -2.97 -0.79 10.93
C SER A 65 -1.62 -0.09 11.01
N MET A 66 -1.44 0.98 10.23
CA MET A 66 -0.21 1.76 10.21
C MET A 66 -0.12 2.77 11.36
N SER A 67 -1.24 3.12 11.98
CA SER A 67 -1.22 3.87 13.24
C SER A 67 -0.76 2.98 14.40
N ALA A 68 -1.28 1.76 14.52
CA ALA A 68 -0.82 0.81 15.53
C ALA A 68 0.65 0.40 15.29
N ALA A 69 1.09 0.32 14.02
CA ALA A 69 2.49 0.08 13.69
C ALA A 69 3.40 1.23 14.17
N PHE A 70 2.96 2.48 14.05
CA PHE A 70 3.69 3.61 14.62
C PHE A 70 3.73 3.55 16.15
N ASP A 71 2.59 3.27 16.79
CA ASP A 71 2.49 3.15 18.25
C ASP A 71 3.33 1.98 18.81
N TRP A 72 3.63 0.96 18.00
CA TRP A 72 4.48 -0.17 18.34
C TRP A 72 5.97 0.18 18.49
N LEU A 73 6.40 1.25 17.83
CA LEU A 73 7.77 1.72 17.91
C LEU A 73 8.07 2.30 19.31
N SER A 74 9.31 2.15 19.76
CA SER A 74 9.76 2.84 20.96
C SER A 74 9.68 4.35 20.80
N PRO A 75 9.50 5.14 21.89
CA PRO A 75 9.46 6.61 21.80
C PRO A 75 10.68 7.21 21.09
N THR A 76 11.86 6.63 21.30
CA THR A 76 13.09 7.05 20.62
C THR A 76 12.99 6.87 19.12
N THR A 77 12.51 5.71 18.66
CA THR A 77 12.35 5.43 17.23
C THR A 77 11.23 6.30 16.62
N GLN A 78 10.10 6.48 17.32
CA GLN A 78 9.03 7.38 16.91
C GLN A 78 9.54 8.79 16.66
N ASN A 79 10.30 9.35 17.60
CA ASN A 79 10.90 10.68 17.48
C ASN A 79 11.87 10.75 16.30
N PHE A 80 12.69 9.72 16.11
CA PHE A 80 13.65 9.66 15.02
C PHE A 80 12.98 9.65 13.65
N VAL A 81 12.00 8.77 13.42
CA VAL A 81 11.36 8.61 12.11
C VAL A 81 10.36 9.72 11.77
N ASN A 82 9.85 10.46 12.77
CA ASN A 82 8.82 11.48 12.57
C ASN A 82 9.28 12.71 11.75
N GLY A 83 10.60 12.92 11.61
CA GLY A 83 11.17 14.01 10.82
C GLY A 83 11.74 13.57 9.47
N LEU A 84 11.65 12.28 9.14
CA LEU A 84 12.24 11.71 7.93
C LEU A 84 11.24 11.72 6.77
N THR A 85 11.80 11.73 5.55
CA THR A 85 11.03 11.62 4.30
C THR A 85 11.45 10.39 3.51
N ALA A 86 10.53 9.80 2.77
CA ALA A 86 10.76 8.61 1.97
C ALA A 86 10.40 8.85 0.51
N LEU A 87 11.21 8.33 -0.38
CA LEU A 87 11.01 8.37 -1.81
C LEU A 87 10.09 7.23 -2.25
N HIS A 88 9.05 7.53 -3.03
CA HIS A 88 8.10 6.57 -3.58
C HIS A 88 8.11 6.61 -5.10
N HIS A 89 7.99 5.42 -5.74
CA HIS A 89 7.91 5.29 -7.18
C HIS A 89 7.08 4.07 -7.57
N GLY A 90 6.25 4.19 -8.61
CA GLY A 90 5.35 3.14 -9.09
C GLY A 90 6.00 2.03 -9.92
N GLY A 91 7.23 2.24 -10.37
CA GLY A 91 8.00 1.27 -11.15
C GLY A 91 8.81 0.29 -10.30
N SER A 92 9.74 -0.41 -10.94
CA SER A 92 10.63 -1.36 -10.26
C SER A 92 11.44 -0.68 -9.16
N LYS A 93 11.65 -1.41 -8.06
CA LYS A 93 12.52 -0.92 -6.98
C LYS A 93 13.90 -0.54 -7.50
N LEU A 94 14.37 0.62 -7.07
CA LEU A 94 15.76 1.00 -7.28
C LEU A 94 16.65 0.00 -6.55
N ASN A 95 17.62 -0.58 -7.28
CA ASN A 95 18.65 -1.39 -6.64
C ASN A 95 19.59 -0.49 -5.78
N ALA A 96 20.33 -1.10 -4.87
CA ALA A 96 21.21 -0.37 -3.96
C ALA A 96 22.21 0.52 -4.73
N ALA A 97 22.75 0.05 -5.87
CA ALA A 97 23.71 0.81 -6.69
C ALA A 97 23.06 2.09 -7.28
N ASN A 98 21.80 2.02 -7.75
CA ASN A 98 21.10 3.18 -8.27
C ASN A 98 20.73 4.18 -7.18
N ARG A 99 20.43 3.71 -5.94
CA ARG A 99 20.24 4.58 -4.77
C ARG A 99 21.52 5.32 -4.40
N ILE A 100 22.66 4.61 -4.34
CA ILE A 100 23.98 5.19 -4.07
C ILE A 100 24.35 6.22 -5.15
N ALA A 101 24.07 5.92 -6.42
CA ALA A 101 24.33 6.81 -7.55
C ALA A 101 23.32 7.97 -7.66
N LYS A 102 22.32 8.07 -6.75
CA LYS A 102 21.21 9.05 -6.79
C LYS A 102 20.49 9.08 -8.15
N LYS A 103 20.42 7.96 -8.85
CA LYS A 103 19.64 7.81 -10.09
C LYS A 103 18.16 7.63 -9.73
N VAL A 104 17.56 8.68 -9.21
CA VAL A 104 16.14 8.71 -8.85
C VAL A 104 15.33 8.97 -10.12
N PRO A 105 14.25 8.22 -10.40
CA PRO A 105 13.33 8.55 -11.48
C PRO A 105 12.76 9.97 -11.32
N GLU A 106 12.60 10.69 -12.43
CA GLU A 106 12.10 12.09 -12.42
C GLU A 106 10.66 12.20 -11.87
N ASP A 107 9.88 11.12 -11.98
CA ASP A 107 8.50 11.03 -11.51
C ASP A 107 8.38 10.46 -10.08
N ALA A 108 9.48 10.21 -9.40
CA ALA A 108 9.46 9.78 -8.01
C ALA A 108 9.01 10.90 -7.08
N VAL A 109 8.18 10.57 -6.11
CA VAL A 109 7.58 11.52 -5.16
C VAL A 109 8.11 11.26 -3.76
N SER A 110 8.41 12.34 -3.03
CA SER A 110 8.81 12.26 -1.63
C SER A 110 7.62 12.52 -0.71
N HIS A 111 7.44 11.64 0.28
CA HIS A 111 6.43 11.77 1.34
C HIS A 111 7.07 11.64 2.71
N PRO A 112 6.46 12.17 3.79
CA PRO A 112 6.94 11.90 5.14
C PRO A 112 6.88 10.39 5.45
N VAL A 113 7.87 9.89 6.19
CA VAL A 113 7.87 8.50 6.72
C VAL A 113 6.71 8.29 7.68
N VAL A 114 6.35 9.35 8.41
CA VAL A 114 5.22 9.38 9.36
C VAL A 114 4.28 10.50 8.94
N ARG A 115 3.08 10.15 8.49
CA ARG A 115 2.02 11.11 8.21
C ARG A 115 1.08 11.30 9.40
N THR A 116 0.46 12.47 9.50
CA THR A 116 -0.67 12.68 10.40
C THR A 116 -1.98 12.41 9.68
N HIS A 117 -2.82 11.56 10.24
CA HIS A 117 -4.14 11.30 9.65
C HIS A 117 -5.05 12.52 9.80
N PRO A 118 -5.55 13.14 8.71
CA PRO A 118 -6.17 14.47 8.76
C PRO A 118 -7.49 14.53 9.54
N VAL A 119 -8.13 13.38 9.77
CA VAL A 119 -9.42 13.33 10.52
C VAL A 119 -9.22 12.93 11.98
N THR A 120 -8.33 11.96 12.23
CA THR A 120 -8.16 11.41 13.59
C THR A 120 -7.01 12.03 14.37
N GLY A 121 -6.09 12.74 13.69
CA GLY A 121 -4.85 13.27 14.27
C GLY A 121 -3.81 12.21 14.62
N LYS A 122 -4.08 10.93 14.38
CA LYS A 122 -3.13 9.84 14.69
C LYS A 122 -1.95 9.87 13.75
N LYS A 123 -0.77 9.56 14.27
CA LYS A 123 0.43 9.31 13.46
C LYS A 123 0.35 7.92 12.83
N CYS A 124 0.73 7.83 11.55
CA CYS A 124 0.72 6.59 10.79
C CYS A 124 2.03 6.44 10.04
N LEU A 125 2.63 5.27 10.06
CA LEU A 125 3.76 4.97 9.17
C LEU A 125 3.30 4.97 7.72
N PHE A 126 4.04 5.67 6.85
CA PHE A 126 3.71 5.83 5.43
C PHE A 126 4.84 5.33 4.53
N VAL A 127 5.39 4.18 4.85
CA VAL A 127 6.37 3.44 4.04
C VAL A 127 5.84 2.04 3.77
N ASN A 128 6.13 1.47 2.59
CA ASN A 128 5.70 0.14 2.22
C ASN A 128 6.73 -0.58 1.35
N ARG A 129 6.65 -1.92 1.34
CA ARG A 129 7.61 -2.74 0.59
C ARG A 129 7.49 -2.62 -0.93
N LEU A 130 6.33 -2.24 -1.45
CA LEU A 130 6.09 -2.23 -2.89
C LEU A 130 6.63 -0.95 -3.56
N PHE A 131 6.35 0.22 -3.01
CA PHE A 131 6.60 1.50 -3.66
C PHE A 131 7.68 2.36 -3.01
N THR A 132 8.01 2.15 -1.72
CA THR A 132 9.05 2.94 -1.06
C THR A 132 10.43 2.52 -1.54
N GLN A 133 11.17 3.47 -2.08
CA GLN A 133 12.50 3.25 -2.65
C GLN A 133 13.62 3.44 -1.62
N GLY A 134 13.42 4.31 -0.64
CA GLY A 134 14.38 4.63 0.42
C GLY A 134 13.95 5.83 1.24
N ILE A 135 14.61 6.04 2.35
CA ILE A 135 14.50 7.22 3.22
C ILE A 135 15.56 8.21 2.78
N ASN A 136 15.18 9.45 2.51
CA ASN A 136 16.02 10.42 1.84
C ASN A 136 17.24 10.87 2.68
N GLU A 137 17.06 10.99 3.98
CA GLU A 137 18.05 11.50 4.94
C GLU A 137 19.10 10.45 5.33
N LEU A 138 18.88 9.17 4.94
CA LEU A 138 19.73 8.06 5.34
C LEU A 138 20.69 7.62 4.21
N ASN A 139 21.88 7.20 4.59
CA ASN A 139 22.80 6.52 3.68
C ASN A 139 22.31 5.11 3.31
N ALA A 140 22.99 4.44 2.39
CA ALA A 140 22.56 3.13 1.89
C ALA A 140 22.50 2.06 3.00
N GLN A 141 23.50 2.01 3.88
CA GLN A 141 23.57 1.03 4.97
C GLN A 141 22.46 1.25 6.01
N GLU A 142 22.18 2.51 6.35
CA GLU A 142 21.10 2.88 7.26
C GLU A 142 19.72 2.54 6.65
N ASN A 143 19.54 2.81 5.36
CA ASN A 143 18.32 2.43 4.64
C ASN A 143 18.10 0.91 4.61
N GLU A 144 19.16 0.11 4.41
CA GLU A 144 19.10 -1.35 4.44
C GLU A 144 18.70 -1.91 5.81
N ALA A 145 19.00 -1.19 6.87
CA ALA A 145 18.64 -1.58 8.24
C ALA A 145 17.24 -1.09 8.64
N LEU A 146 16.95 0.19 8.44
CA LEU A 146 15.75 0.82 8.99
C LEU A 146 14.49 0.58 8.14
N LEU A 147 14.55 0.76 6.83
CA LEU A 147 13.35 0.68 5.98
C LEU A 147 12.70 -0.71 6.02
N PRO A 148 13.43 -1.84 5.92
CA PRO A 148 12.84 -3.16 6.11
C PRO A 148 12.21 -3.34 7.48
N MET A 149 12.86 -2.89 8.55
CA MET A 149 12.34 -2.98 9.93
C MET A 149 10.99 -2.26 10.06
N LEU A 150 10.86 -1.06 9.49
CA LEU A 150 9.59 -0.31 9.51
C LEU A 150 8.51 -1.02 8.67
N CYS A 151 8.85 -1.51 7.48
CA CYS A 151 7.92 -2.22 6.63
C CYS A 151 7.44 -3.55 7.24
N ASP A 152 8.32 -4.26 7.96
CA ASP A 152 8.04 -5.58 8.54
C ASP A 152 7.13 -5.53 9.76
N LEU A 153 6.82 -4.34 10.28
CA LEU A 153 5.76 -4.20 11.27
C LEU A 153 4.41 -4.71 10.73
N THR A 154 4.16 -4.62 9.42
CA THR A 154 2.97 -5.21 8.80
C THR A 154 2.89 -6.74 8.93
N LEU A 155 3.98 -7.43 9.25
CA LEU A 155 4.02 -8.88 9.42
C LEU A 155 3.59 -9.33 10.83
N ARG A 156 3.36 -8.40 11.75
CA ARG A 156 2.95 -8.71 13.11
C ARG A 156 1.46 -9.06 13.16
N PRO A 157 1.08 -10.24 13.65
CA PRO A 157 -0.33 -10.64 13.73
C PRO A 157 -1.21 -9.66 14.52
N GLU A 158 -0.64 -9.01 15.57
CA GLU A 158 -1.34 -8.06 16.42
C GLU A 158 -1.77 -6.78 15.69
N LEU A 159 -1.16 -6.51 14.54
CA LEU A 159 -1.46 -5.34 13.72
C LEU A 159 -2.34 -5.67 12.52
N GLN A 160 -2.65 -6.95 12.31
CA GLN A 160 -3.33 -7.44 11.12
C GLN A 160 -4.79 -7.79 11.39
N PHE A 161 -5.57 -7.65 10.32
CA PHE A 161 -6.91 -8.19 10.19
C PHE A 161 -7.00 -8.96 8.87
N ARG A 162 -7.44 -10.23 8.88
CA ARG A 162 -7.68 -11.03 7.69
C ARG A 162 -9.16 -11.00 7.35
N PHE A 163 -9.49 -10.48 6.17
CA PHE A 163 -10.84 -10.45 5.63
C PHE A 163 -11.03 -11.63 4.69
N GLN A 164 -11.92 -12.52 5.07
CA GLN A 164 -12.39 -13.63 4.24
C GLN A 164 -13.61 -13.16 3.46
N TRP A 165 -13.56 -13.32 2.15
CA TRP A 165 -14.58 -12.82 1.25
C TRP A 165 -15.74 -13.80 1.06
N GLU A 166 -16.96 -13.28 0.99
CA GLU A 166 -18.12 -13.93 0.39
C GLU A 166 -18.53 -13.17 -0.87
N GLU A 167 -19.16 -13.86 -1.86
CA GLU A 167 -19.61 -13.19 -3.09
C GLU A 167 -20.65 -12.11 -2.74
N GLY A 168 -20.46 -10.91 -3.29
CA GLY A 168 -21.27 -9.74 -2.99
C GLY A 168 -20.71 -8.85 -1.88
N ASP A 169 -19.78 -9.31 -1.06
CA ASP A 169 -19.13 -8.51 -0.03
C ASP A 169 -18.51 -7.24 -0.58
N ILE A 170 -18.56 -6.19 0.24
CA ILE A 170 -17.90 -4.91 -0.02
C ILE A 170 -17.01 -4.56 1.16
N ALA A 171 -15.70 -4.44 0.92
CA ALA A 171 -14.76 -3.88 1.88
C ALA A 171 -14.35 -2.47 1.48
N VAL A 172 -14.30 -1.56 2.46
CA VAL A 172 -13.83 -0.18 2.30
C VAL A 172 -12.72 0.05 3.31
N TRP A 173 -11.60 0.60 2.85
CA TRP A 173 -10.47 0.92 3.74
C TRP A 173 -9.90 2.31 3.49
N ASP A 174 -9.32 2.86 4.54
CA ASP A 174 -8.65 4.16 4.53
C ASP A 174 -7.15 3.98 4.25
N ASN A 175 -6.72 4.29 3.04
CA ASN A 175 -5.32 4.21 2.62
C ASN A 175 -4.38 5.11 3.45
N ARG A 176 -4.93 6.08 4.18
CA ARG A 176 -4.13 7.01 4.99
C ARG A 176 -3.59 6.36 6.26
N SER A 177 -4.19 5.24 6.67
CA SER A 177 -3.86 4.56 7.92
C SER A 177 -3.73 3.04 7.81
N VAL A 178 -3.91 2.46 6.60
CA VAL A 178 -3.94 1.02 6.39
C VAL A 178 -3.06 0.63 5.22
N GLN A 179 -2.30 -0.45 5.39
CA GLN A 179 -1.75 -1.23 4.28
C GLN A 179 -2.58 -2.49 4.07
N HIS A 180 -2.55 -3.02 2.85
CA HIS A 180 -3.25 -4.25 2.53
C HIS A 180 -2.39 -5.19 1.69
N TYR A 181 -2.80 -6.46 1.68
CA TYR A 181 -2.13 -7.56 1.01
C TYR A 181 -3.20 -8.53 0.48
N ALA A 182 -3.25 -8.76 -0.82
CA ALA A 182 -4.10 -9.80 -1.40
C ALA A 182 -3.36 -11.13 -1.42
N THR A 183 -3.94 -12.17 -0.83
CA THR A 183 -3.32 -13.50 -0.86
C THR A 183 -3.33 -14.07 -2.27
N ALA A 184 -2.27 -14.79 -2.61
CA ALA A 184 -2.09 -15.44 -3.91
C ALA A 184 -2.20 -16.96 -3.79
N ASP A 185 -3.00 -17.43 -2.85
CA ASP A 185 -3.16 -18.82 -2.43
C ASP A 185 -4.36 -19.54 -3.08
N TYR A 186 -4.74 -19.13 -4.29
CA TYR A 186 -5.85 -19.69 -5.05
C TYR A 186 -5.43 -20.02 -6.49
N SER A 187 -6.17 -20.93 -7.12
CA SER A 187 -5.96 -21.38 -8.51
C SER A 187 -7.23 -21.34 -9.37
N GLU A 188 -8.33 -20.85 -8.81
CA GLU A 188 -9.59 -20.67 -9.50
C GLU A 188 -9.84 -19.20 -9.84
N ALA A 189 -10.87 -18.94 -10.66
CA ALA A 189 -11.20 -17.58 -11.07
C ALA A 189 -11.55 -16.68 -9.88
N ARG A 190 -10.96 -15.48 -9.85
CA ARG A 190 -11.25 -14.44 -8.86
C ARG A 190 -11.45 -13.11 -9.57
N VAL A 191 -12.64 -12.54 -9.43
CA VAL A 191 -13.02 -11.27 -10.05
C VAL A 191 -13.53 -10.31 -8.98
N MET A 192 -12.92 -9.13 -8.93
CA MET A 192 -13.30 -8.06 -8.02
C MET A 192 -13.59 -6.78 -8.81
N HIS A 193 -14.51 -5.97 -8.30
CA HIS A 193 -14.70 -4.59 -8.74
C HIS A 193 -14.09 -3.64 -7.71
N ARG A 194 -13.34 -2.66 -8.19
CA ARG A 194 -12.65 -1.68 -7.35
C ARG A 194 -13.06 -0.27 -7.69
N VAL A 195 -13.27 0.54 -6.67
CA VAL A 195 -13.42 2.00 -6.77
C VAL A 195 -12.37 2.67 -5.90
N VAL A 196 -11.75 3.71 -6.44
CA VAL A 196 -10.72 4.50 -5.73
C VAL A 196 -11.27 5.88 -5.41
N LEU A 197 -11.00 6.37 -4.21
CA LEU A 197 -11.40 7.69 -3.73
C LEU A 197 -10.25 8.69 -3.94
N ALA A 198 -10.59 9.90 -4.42
CA ALA A 198 -9.61 10.98 -4.59
C ALA A 198 -8.74 11.15 -3.35
N GLY A 199 -7.46 11.44 -3.56
CA GLY A 199 -6.49 11.67 -2.52
C GLY A 199 -6.49 13.09 -2.00
N ASP A 200 -5.67 13.27 -0.98
CA ASP A 200 -5.31 14.57 -0.39
C ASP A 200 -3.77 14.60 -0.28
N PRO A 201 -3.14 15.79 -0.28
CA PRO A 201 -1.71 15.90 0.01
C PRO A 201 -1.33 15.16 1.30
N VAL A 202 -0.12 14.61 1.33
CA VAL A 202 0.38 13.89 2.52
C VAL A 202 1.11 14.89 3.42
N GLU A 203 0.61 15.06 4.65
CA GLU A 203 1.18 15.93 5.67
C GLU A 203 1.75 15.13 6.86
#